data_0134b4f1d76ca74f57ed8ef76594ab3b
#
_entry.id   0134b4f1d76ca74f57ed8ef76594ab3b
#
_cell.length_a   1.000
_cell.length_b   1.000
_cell.length_c   1.000
_cell.angle_alpha   90.00
_cell.angle_beta   90.00
_cell.angle_gamma   90.00
#
_symmetry.space_group_name_H-M   'P 1'
#
loop_
_entity.id
_entity.type
_entity.pdbx_description
1 polymer ?
#
loop_
_entity_poly.entity_id
_entity_poly.type
_entity_poly.pdbx_seq_one_letter_code
_entity_poly.pdbx_strand_id
1 'polypeptide(L)'
;MTKQSIEQRIDKVRGSMLGGAIGDALGYQIEFERDIVPRSTTRFTDGIGMISDDTQMTLFTACGLLWRATRLQTRGIAPLPSEAIYLAYLDWLDTQQKAGQVEHTPVAWIKNIPELNAVRSPGMTCLDSLSSGEMGTLESGLNGSKGCGGVMRIAPIALYCKEDVVGEISAKSCALTHGHPLAILSAYALGYIIYYALDGKSIEEAVQIAIQKMNNWTTEKVYGDQDPFEIGCDSEKAELTKLFNNAVRLAKSDVEDQEALYQLGEGWVAEESVAIAIYCSIKYQDDFEEAIIAAANHDGDSDSTAAITGNIVGARVGYKNIPDYYKDNIELKDIILELADDMAKNMPLKKIDDRHLKPTDEWLNKYLYL
;
A
#
# COMPACT_ATOMS: atom_id res chain seq x y z
N MET A 1 -7.29 18.54 2.43
CA MET A 1 -8.37 17.66 2.96
C MET A 1 -9.61 18.48 3.25
N THR A 2 -10.76 18.05 2.74
CA THR A 2 -12.08 18.52 3.20
C THR A 2 -12.19 18.27 4.72
N LYS A 3 -13.01 19.07 5.44
CA LYS A 3 -13.27 18.84 6.88
C LYS A 3 -14.08 17.54 7.06
N GLN A 4 -13.45 16.40 6.92
CA GLN A 4 -14.06 15.13 7.32
C GLN A 4 -14.13 15.07 8.85
N SER A 5 -15.23 14.54 9.38
CA SER A 5 -15.27 14.20 10.80
C SER A 5 -14.24 13.09 11.09
N ILE A 6 -13.77 13.01 12.33
CA ILE A 6 -12.84 11.94 12.74
C ILE A 6 -13.47 10.56 12.52
N GLU A 7 -14.77 10.43 12.70
CA GLU A 7 -15.50 9.18 12.46
C GLU A 7 -15.51 8.77 10.99
N GLN A 8 -15.71 9.74 10.07
CA GLN A 8 -15.63 9.48 8.63
C GLN A 8 -14.22 9.07 8.21
N ARG A 9 -13.19 9.71 8.79
CA ARG A 9 -11.80 9.34 8.54
C ARG A 9 -11.51 7.92 9.02
N ILE A 10 -11.90 7.57 10.25
CA ILE A 10 -11.75 6.21 10.79
C ILE A 10 -12.43 5.19 9.89
N ASP A 11 -13.67 5.44 9.48
CA ASP A 11 -14.44 4.56 8.61
C ASP A 11 -13.72 4.30 7.28
N LYS A 12 -13.20 5.34 6.64
CA LYS A 12 -12.50 5.24 5.37
C LYS A 12 -11.11 4.58 5.49
N VAL A 13 -10.35 4.91 6.54
CA VAL A 13 -9.03 4.29 6.76
C VAL A 13 -9.18 2.81 7.07
N ARG A 14 -10.15 2.43 7.91
CA ARG A 14 -10.54 1.02 8.12
C ARG A 14 -10.96 0.35 6.81
N GLY A 15 -11.77 1.05 6.01
CA GLY A 15 -12.22 0.56 4.70
C GLY A 15 -11.06 0.27 3.76
N SER A 16 -10.07 1.16 3.69
CA SER A 16 -8.88 0.97 2.85
C SER A 16 -8.01 -0.18 3.34
N MET A 17 -7.67 -0.21 4.63
CA MET A 17 -6.77 -1.23 5.18
C MET A 17 -7.38 -2.63 5.13
N LEU A 18 -8.63 -2.76 5.57
CA LEU A 18 -9.32 -4.05 5.53
C LEU A 18 -9.71 -4.45 4.11
N GLY A 19 -10.10 -3.47 3.30
CA GLY A 19 -10.44 -3.70 1.90
C GLY A 19 -9.28 -4.25 1.09
N GLY A 20 -8.08 -3.73 1.32
CA GLY A 20 -6.85 -4.29 0.72
C GLY A 20 -6.60 -5.73 1.14
N ALA A 21 -6.69 -6.03 2.44
CA ALA A 21 -6.51 -7.39 2.95
C ALA A 21 -7.57 -8.38 2.42
N ILE A 22 -8.82 -7.92 2.24
CA ILE A 22 -9.88 -8.75 1.64
C ILE A 22 -9.59 -9.02 0.16
N GLY A 23 -9.15 -8.00 -0.59
CA GLY A 23 -8.77 -8.15 -1.99
C GLY A 23 -7.59 -9.12 -2.15
N ASP A 24 -6.52 -8.90 -1.39
CA ASP A 24 -5.37 -9.80 -1.26
C ASP A 24 -5.83 -11.25 -1.03
N ALA A 25 -6.57 -11.51 0.05
CA ALA A 25 -7.02 -12.84 0.42
C ALA A 25 -7.96 -13.48 -0.63
N LEU A 26 -8.71 -12.69 -1.39
CA LEU A 26 -9.54 -13.19 -2.47
C LEU A 26 -8.69 -13.62 -3.67
N GLY A 27 -7.71 -12.81 -4.06
CA GLY A 27 -6.82 -13.08 -5.17
C GLY A 27 -5.80 -14.19 -4.87
N TYR A 28 -5.26 -14.21 -3.65
CA TYR A 28 -4.23 -15.17 -3.22
C TYR A 28 -4.63 -16.64 -3.42
N GLN A 29 -5.93 -16.95 -3.34
CA GLN A 29 -6.44 -18.30 -3.57
C GLN A 29 -6.20 -18.82 -4.98
N ILE A 30 -6.04 -17.92 -5.95
CA ILE A 30 -5.98 -18.23 -7.39
C ILE A 30 -4.77 -17.59 -8.09
N GLU A 31 -3.85 -16.95 -7.36
CA GLU A 31 -2.69 -16.23 -7.90
C GLU A 31 -1.86 -17.08 -8.89
N PHE A 32 -1.72 -18.39 -8.64
CA PHE A 32 -0.94 -19.29 -9.49
C PHE A 32 -1.81 -20.21 -10.38
N GLU A 33 -3.12 -20.01 -10.36
CA GLU A 33 -4.03 -20.71 -11.25
C GLU A 33 -3.93 -20.15 -12.68
N ARG A 34 -4.36 -20.95 -13.65
CA ARG A 34 -4.42 -20.57 -15.07
C ARG A 34 -5.80 -20.86 -15.62
N ASP A 35 -6.14 -20.21 -16.71
CA ASP A 35 -7.46 -20.34 -17.33
C ASP A 35 -8.61 -20.00 -16.36
N ILE A 36 -8.43 -18.94 -15.59
CA ILE A 36 -9.40 -18.47 -14.60
C ILE A 36 -10.73 -18.16 -15.28
N VAL A 37 -11.79 -18.80 -14.80
CA VAL A 37 -13.14 -18.47 -15.27
C VAL A 37 -13.51 -17.09 -14.73
N PRO A 38 -13.87 -16.14 -15.59
CA PRO A 38 -14.22 -14.79 -15.17
C PRO A 38 -15.25 -14.81 -14.03
N ARG A 39 -14.95 -14.04 -12.95
CA ARG A 39 -15.84 -13.87 -11.80
C ARG A 39 -16.21 -15.16 -11.05
N SER A 40 -15.42 -16.23 -11.20
CA SER A 40 -15.69 -17.51 -10.52
C SER A 40 -15.35 -17.47 -9.04
N THR A 41 -14.31 -16.73 -8.66
CA THR A 41 -13.84 -16.59 -7.28
C THR A 41 -14.48 -15.39 -6.64
N THR A 42 -15.54 -15.63 -5.86
CA THR A 42 -16.34 -14.58 -5.22
C THR A 42 -16.36 -14.71 -3.69
N ARG A 43 -15.79 -15.76 -3.14
CA ARG A 43 -15.75 -16.06 -1.70
C ARG A 43 -14.45 -16.77 -1.33
N PHE A 44 -14.12 -16.75 -0.05
CA PHE A 44 -13.00 -17.50 0.49
C PHE A 44 -13.28 -19.01 0.47
N THR A 45 -12.40 -19.79 -0.15
CA THR A 45 -12.61 -21.23 -0.39
C THR A 45 -12.76 -22.02 0.90
N ASP A 46 -11.94 -21.73 1.92
CA ASP A 46 -11.95 -22.42 3.22
C ASP A 46 -12.76 -21.70 4.30
N GLY A 47 -13.59 -20.73 3.90
CA GLY A 47 -14.41 -19.94 4.81
C GLY A 47 -13.67 -18.82 5.54
N ILE A 48 -12.33 -18.79 5.51
CA ILE A 48 -11.50 -17.71 6.05
C ILE A 48 -10.55 -17.24 4.97
N GLY A 49 -10.54 -15.94 4.71
CA GLY A 49 -9.59 -15.30 3.80
C GLY A 49 -8.20 -15.26 4.42
N MET A 50 -7.26 -15.96 3.83
CA MET A 50 -5.85 -15.95 4.23
C MET A 50 -5.12 -14.87 3.44
N ILE A 51 -4.41 -13.99 4.14
CA ILE A 51 -3.62 -12.92 3.51
C ILE A 51 -2.30 -13.45 2.95
N SER A 52 -1.74 -12.76 1.95
CA SER A 52 -0.38 -12.98 1.41
C SER A 52 0.63 -12.01 2.02
N ASP A 53 1.83 -11.93 1.42
CA ASP A 53 2.86 -10.94 1.77
C ASP A 53 2.42 -9.50 1.45
N ASP A 54 1.46 -9.28 0.57
CA ASP A 54 0.86 -7.99 0.25
C ASP A 54 0.32 -7.31 1.51
N THR A 55 -0.57 -7.99 2.22
CA THR A 55 -1.10 -7.47 3.49
C THR A 55 -0.05 -7.48 4.59
N GLN A 56 0.79 -8.52 4.68
CA GLN A 56 1.88 -8.52 5.67
C GLN A 56 2.71 -7.26 5.54
N MET A 57 3.29 -6.97 4.38
CA MET A 57 4.13 -5.79 4.16
C MET A 57 3.37 -4.48 4.33
N THR A 58 2.08 -4.44 3.98
CA THR A 58 1.20 -3.30 4.26
C THR A 58 1.11 -3.00 5.77
N LEU A 59 0.92 -4.01 6.61
CA LEU A 59 0.87 -3.84 8.07
C LEU A 59 2.22 -3.38 8.64
N PHE A 60 3.33 -3.92 8.14
CA PHE A 60 4.67 -3.47 8.55
C PHE A 60 4.96 -2.02 8.10
N THR A 61 4.48 -1.58 6.93
CA THR A 61 4.54 -0.17 6.51
C THR A 61 3.84 0.74 7.53
N ALA A 62 2.62 0.38 7.95
CA ALA A 62 1.87 1.12 8.95
C ALA A 62 2.62 1.22 10.28
N CYS A 63 3.19 0.11 10.77
CA CYS A 63 3.99 0.08 11.99
C CYS A 63 5.20 1.00 11.92
N GLY A 64 5.96 0.98 10.83
CA GLY A 64 7.13 1.85 10.63
C GLY A 64 6.77 3.33 10.73
N LEU A 65 5.67 3.74 10.10
CA LEU A 65 5.17 5.12 10.14
C LEU A 65 4.73 5.53 11.56
N LEU A 66 4.00 4.68 12.26
CA LEU A 66 3.51 4.94 13.63
C LEU A 66 4.64 4.96 14.64
N TRP A 67 5.60 4.04 14.55
CA TRP A 67 6.82 4.05 15.36
C TRP A 67 7.61 5.35 15.16
N ARG A 68 7.82 5.74 13.90
CA ARG A 68 8.51 7.00 13.57
C ARG A 68 7.83 8.22 14.19
N ALA A 69 6.51 8.32 14.05
CA ALA A 69 5.74 9.43 14.60
C ALA A 69 5.85 9.49 16.13
N THR A 70 5.79 8.33 16.80
CA THR A 70 5.94 8.19 18.24
C THR A 70 7.33 8.63 18.69
N ARG A 71 8.38 8.20 17.99
CA ARG A 71 9.75 8.60 18.26
C ARG A 71 9.96 10.10 18.09
N LEU A 72 9.41 10.68 17.01
CA LEU A 72 9.49 12.14 16.78
C LEU A 72 8.82 12.93 17.91
N GLN A 73 7.61 12.50 18.32
CA GLN A 73 6.87 13.14 19.41
C GLN A 73 7.56 13.02 20.77
N THR A 74 8.29 11.94 21.02
CA THR A 74 8.90 11.67 22.34
C THR A 74 10.33 12.13 22.46
N ARG A 75 11.11 12.09 21.39
CA ARG A 75 12.55 12.33 21.38
C ARG A 75 12.95 13.59 20.57
N GLY A 76 12.00 14.21 19.85
CA GLY A 76 12.25 15.34 18.95
C GLY A 76 13.02 15.01 17.68
N ILE A 77 13.50 13.78 17.53
CA ILE A 77 14.24 13.28 16.36
C ILE A 77 13.72 11.90 15.97
N ALA A 78 13.62 11.66 14.67
CA ALA A 78 13.26 10.37 14.09
C ALA A 78 13.96 10.21 12.73
N PRO A 79 14.14 8.97 12.24
CA PRO A 79 14.64 8.72 10.89
C PRO A 79 13.67 9.26 9.84
N LEU A 80 14.10 9.28 8.58
CA LEU A 80 13.20 9.59 7.46
C LEU A 80 12.06 8.55 7.39
N PRO A 81 10.89 8.89 6.83
CA PRO A 81 9.80 7.92 6.71
C PRO A 81 10.20 6.62 6.01
N SER A 82 10.97 6.70 4.93
CA SER A 82 11.47 5.52 4.21
C SER A 82 12.43 4.67 5.05
N GLU A 83 13.30 5.29 5.86
CA GLU A 83 14.19 4.56 6.77
C GLU A 83 13.40 3.83 7.87
N ALA A 84 12.34 4.44 8.39
CA ALA A 84 11.48 3.80 9.38
C ALA A 84 10.70 2.61 8.78
N ILE A 85 10.23 2.76 7.54
CA ILE A 85 9.58 1.68 6.78
C ILE A 85 10.59 0.56 6.49
N TYR A 86 11.83 0.88 6.11
CA TYR A 86 12.90 -0.11 5.91
C TYR A 86 13.15 -0.94 7.16
N LEU A 87 13.26 -0.31 8.33
CA LEU A 87 13.43 -1.04 9.60
C LEU A 87 12.25 -1.98 9.88
N ALA A 88 11.02 -1.54 9.60
CA ALA A 88 9.85 -2.40 9.74
C ALA A 88 9.86 -3.56 8.72
N TYR A 89 10.40 -3.36 7.51
CA TYR A 89 10.56 -4.46 6.54
C TYR A 89 11.66 -5.45 6.94
N LEU A 90 12.68 -5.03 7.67
CA LEU A 90 13.63 -5.97 8.27
C LEU A 90 12.95 -6.82 9.36
N ASP A 91 12.02 -6.23 10.14
CA ASP A 91 11.18 -7.01 11.06
C ASP A 91 10.29 -8.02 10.30
N TRP A 92 9.71 -7.63 9.15
CA TRP A 92 8.99 -8.56 8.29
C TRP A 92 9.89 -9.67 7.74
N LEU A 93 11.09 -9.33 7.28
CA LEU A 93 12.07 -10.31 6.80
C LEU A 93 12.37 -11.39 7.85
N ASP A 94 12.49 -11.01 9.12
CA ASP A 94 12.66 -11.94 10.21
C ASP A 94 11.50 -12.95 10.33
N THR A 95 10.26 -12.51 10.06
CA THR A 95 9.08 -13.40 10.08
C THR A 95 9.05 -14.39 8.91
N GLN A 96 9.84 -14.15 7.85
CA GLN A 96 9.92 -15.01 6.66
C GLN A 96 11.01 -16.10 6.77
N GLN A 97 11.34 -16.53 7.98
CA GLN A 97 12.38 -17.55 8.27
C GLN A 97 13.79 -17.14 7.78
N LYS A 98 14.02 -15.85 7.62
CA LYS A 98 15.30 -15.23 7.28
C LYS A 98 15.93 -14.54 8.48
N ALA A 99 15.49 -14.88 9.70
CA ALA A 99 15.94 -14.28 10.94
C ALA A 99 17.47 -14.35 11.11
N GLY A 100 18.07 -13.28 11.63
CA GLY A 100 19.49 -13.20 11.94
C GLY A 100 20.41 -12.90 10.75
N GLN A 101 19.87 -12.61 9.56
CA GLN A 101 20.67 -12.22 8.39
C GLN A 101 21.06 -10.75 8.40
N VAL A 102 20.22 -9.87 8.94
CA VAL A 102 20.48 -8.42 9.02
C VAL A 102 20.26 -7.95 10.46
N GLU A 103 21.34 -7.47 11.09
CA GLU A 103 21.24 -6.92 12.45
C GLU A 103 20.53 -5.56 12.42
N HIS A 104 19.44 -5.43 13.17
CA HIS A 104 18.69 -4.19 13.30
C HIS A 104 17.95 -4.10 14.65
N THR A 105 17.44 -2.92 14.97
CA THR A 105 16.57 -2.72 16.14
C THR A 105 15.12 -2.90 15.71
N PRO A 106 14.35 -3.82 16.32
CA PRO A 106 12.93 -3.99 16.01
C PRO A 106 12.11 -2.72 16.23
N VAL A 107 11.15 -2.49 15.34
CA VAL A 107 10.28 -1.30 15.35
C VAL A 107 8.80 -1.63 15.19
N ALA A 108 8.46 -2.86 14.78
CA ALA A 108 7.10 -3.31 14.50
C ALA A 108 6.65 -4.33 15.55
N TRP A 109 5.76 -3.92 16.46
CA TRP A 109 5.21 -4.80 17.49
C TRP A 109 4.48 -6.03 16.93
N ILE A 110 3.93 -5.92 15.72
CA ILE A 110 3.24 -7.01 15.04
C ILE A 110 4.14 -8.19 14.68
N LYS A 111 5.46 -8.02 14.67
CA LYS A 111 6.45 -9.09 14.48
C LYS A 111 6.24 -10.28 15.43
N ASN A 112 5.67 -10.03 16.62
CA ASN A 112 5.42 -11.04 17.62
C ASN A 112 4.07 -11.76 17.46
N ILE A 113 3.27 -11.43 16.43
CA ILE A 113 1.99 -12.08 16.15
C ILE A 113 2.27 -13.38 15.39
N PRO A 114 1.84 -14.55 15.93
CA PRO A 114 2.19 -15.84 15.34
C PRO A 114 1.75 -16.02 13.89
N GLU A 115 0.57 -15.51 13.54
CA GLU A 115 -0.02 -15.60 12.21
C GLU A 115 0.79 -14.84 11.14
N LEU A 116 1.52 -13.79 11.56
CA LEU A 116 2.43 -13.04 10.69
C LEU A 116 3.80 -13.71 10.53
N ASN A 117 4.11 -14.74 11.31
CA ASN A 117 5.32 -15.56 11.16
C ASN A 117 5.14 -16.73 10.19
N ALA A 118 4.35 -16.51 9.15
CA ALA A 118 4.06 -17.48 8.11
C ALA A 118 4.61 -16.98 6.76
N VAL A 119 5.24 -17.88 6.01
CA VAL A 119 5.66 -17.62 4.63
C VAL A 119 4.43 -17.69 3.74
N ARG A 120 4.08 -16.57 3.09
CA ARG A 120 2.86 -16.40 2.31
C ARG A 120 3.19 -15.84 0.94
N SER A 121 3.80 -16.66 0.08
CA SER A 121 4.25 -16.32 -1.28
C SER A 121 5.13 -15.06 -1.39
N PRO A 122 6.08 -14.81 -0.48
CA PRO A 122 6.81 -13.55 -0.49
C PRO A 122 7.60 -13.34 -1.78
N GLY A 123 7.47 -12.16 -2.38
CA GLY A 123 8.19 -11.79 -3.59
C GLY A 123 9.70 -11.86 -3.42
N MET A 124 10.39 -12.60 -4.32
CA MET A 124 11.85 -12.80 -4.25
C MET A 124 12.62 -11.48 -4.28
N THR A 125 12.17 -10.49 -5.07
CA THR A 125 12.81 -9.16 -5.11
C THR A 125 12.80 -8.49 -3.73
N CYS A 126 11.69 -8.60 -2.97
CA CYS A 126 11.60 -8.07 -1.61
C CYS A 126 12.57 -8.79 -0.66
N LEU A 127 12.58 -10.14 -0.69
CA LEU A 127 13.44 -10.95 0.16
C LEU A 127 14.93 -10.68 -0.12
N ASP A 128 15.34 -10.69 -1.38
CA ASP A 128 16.74 -10.54 -1.78
C ASP A 128 17.24 -9.12 -1.46
N SER A 129 16.45 -8.09 -1.78
CA SER A 129 16.83 -6.71 -1.47
C SER A 129 16.99 -6.47 0.02
N LEU A 130 16.04 -6.93 0.84
CA LEU A 130 16.12 -6.74 2.30
C LEU A 130 17.22 -7.60 2.93
N SER A 131 17.47 -8.81 2.41
CA SER A 131 18.54 -9.71 2.90
C SER A 131 19.94 -9.18 2.59
N SER A 132 20.08 -8.25 1.64
CA SER A 132 21.38 -7.61 1.36
C SER A 132 21.87 -6.74 2.53
N GLY A 133 20.97 -6.29 3.40
CA GLY A 133 21.25 -5.33 4.46
C GLY A 133 21.48 -3.90 3.96
N GLU A 134 21.32 -3.66 2.66
CA GLU A 134 21.42 -2.34 2.05
C GLU A 134 20.03 -1.76 1.81
N MET A 135 19.88 -0.46 1.95
CA MET A 135 18.63 0.26 1.70
C MET A 135 18.66 0.86 0.29
N GLY A 136 17.78 0.40 -0.59
CA GLY A 136 17.59 1.03 -1.89
C GLY A 136 17.08 2.46 -1.74
N THR A 137 17.52 3.35 -2.63
CA THR A 137 17.09 4.75 -2.67
C THR A 137 16.67 5.14 -4.08
N LEU A 138 16.09 6.34 -4.23
CA LEU A 138 15.73 6.87 -5.54
C LEU A 138 16.97 7.07 -6.44
N GLU A 139 18.11 7.44 -5.81
CA GLU A 139 19.38 7.72 -6.47
C GLU A 139 20.17 6.44 -6.78
N SER A 140 19.99 5.41 -5.96
CA SER A 140 20.74 4.15 -6.03
C SER A 140 19.84 2.97 -5.76
N GLY A 141 19.21 2.46 -6.80
CA GLY A 141 18.39 1.23 -6.73
C GLY A 141 19.28 -0.01 -6.55
N LEU A 142 18.83 -0.97 -5.76
CA LEU A 142 19.55 -2.24 -5.54
C LEU A 142 19.45 -3.18 -6.76
N ASN A 143 18.47 -2.93 -7.63
CA ASN A 143 18.18 -3.77 -8.80
C ASN A 143 17.36 -2.99 -9.85
N GLY A 144 17.08 -3.63 -10.97
CA GLY A 144 16.19 -3.09 -12.04
C GLY A 144 14.79 -3.72 -12.03
N SER A 145 14.33 -4.26 -10.92
CA SER A 145 13.01 -4.87 -10.84
C SER A 145 11.90 -3.83 -10.89
N LYS A 146 10.83 -4.13 -11.62
CA LYS A 146 9.58 -3.38 -11.65
C LYS A 146 8.39 -4.20 -11.15
N GLY A 147 8.64 -5.25 -10.36
CA GLY A 147 7.60 -6.12 -9.80
C GLY A 147 6.57 -5.37 -8.95
N CYS A 148 5.39 -5.97 -8.81
CA CYS A 148 4.25 -5.46 -8.02
C CYS A 148 4.56 -5.25 -6.54
N GLY A 149 5.50 -6.00 -5.97
CA GLY A 149 5.91 -5.90 -4.56
C GLY A 149 6.33 -4.48 -4.10
N GLY A 150 6.66 -3.59 -5.05
CA GLY A 150 6.93 -2.18 -4.76
C GLY A 150 5.68 -1.33 -4.54
N VAL A 151 4.52 -1.74 -5.07
CA VAL A 151 3.26 -0.96 -5.04
C VAL A 151 2.19 -1.53 -4.10
N MET A 152 2.13 -2.84 -3.92
CA MET A 152 1.12 -3.54 -3.12
C MET A 152 0.96 -3.00 -1.69
N ARG A 153 2.01 -2.45 -1.11
CA ARG A 153 2.16 -2.04 0.29
C ARG A 153 2.09 -0.52 0.54
N ILE A 154 1.63 0.27 -0.46
CA ILE A 154 1.68 1.75 -0.42
C ILE A 154 0.52 2.37 0.39
N ALA A 155 -0.60 1.67 0.55
CA ALA A 155 -1.81 2.24 1.15
C ALA A 155 -1.58 2.96 2.48
N PRO A 156 -0.83 2.44 3.48
CA PRO A 156 -0.61 3.14 4.74
C PRO A 156 0.03 4.52 4.58
N ILE A 157 0.89 4.71 3.58
CA ILE A 157 1.53 5.98 3.31
C ILE A 157 0.49 7.01 2.89
N ALA A 158 -0.40 6.62 1.98
CA ALA A 158 -1.49 7.46 1.49
C ALA A 158 -2.50 7.82 2.58
N LEU A 159 -2.76 6.89 3.50
CA LEU A 159 -3.71 7.05 4.59
C LEU A 159 -3.17 7.92 5.74
N TYR A 160 -1.85 7.98 5.91
CA TYR A 160 -1.22 8.61 7.07
C TYR A 160 -0.49 9.91 6.74
N CYS A 161 0.16 10.00 5.57
CA CYS A 161 0.97 11.15 5.20
C CYS A 161 0.13 12.31 4.66
N LYS A 162 0.72 13.51 4.65
CA LYS A 162 0.12 14.70 4.06
C LYS A 162 0.30 14.71 2.55
N GLU A 163 -0.54 15.50 1.87
CA GLU A 163 -0.55 15.64 0.41
C GLU A 163 0.82 16.02 -0.18
N ASP A 164 1.54 16.92 0.47
CA ASP A 164 2.80 17.47 0.00
C ASP A 164 3.94 16.46 -0.05
N VAL A 165 3.81 15.32 0.66
CA VAL A 165 4.87 14.31 0.77
C VAL A 165 4.45 12.90 0.40
N VAL A 166 3.13 12.64 0.20
CA VAL A 166 2.61 11.27 0.00
C VAL A 166 3.23 10.59 -1.21
N GLY A 167 3.32 11.26 -2.34
CA GLY A 167 3.91 10.67 -3.56
C GLY A 167 5.39 10.35 -3.38
N GLU A 168 6.17 11.28 -2.84
CA GLU A 168 7.60 11.06 -2.63
C GLU A 168 7.89 9.94 -1.64
N ILE A 169 7.15 9.87 -0.52
CA ILE A 169 7.33 8.78 0.46
C ILE A 169 6.92 7.44 -0.16
N SER A 170 5.86 7.39 -0.98
CA SER A 170 5.45 6.19 -1.71
C SER A 170 6.54 5.71 -2.68
N ALA A 171 7.10 6.63 -3.46
CA ALA A 171 8.22 6.34 -4.36
C ALA A 171 9.45 5.84 -3.61
N LYS A 172 9.84 6.50 -2.52
CA LYS A 172 10.97 6.07 -1.66
C LYS A 172 10.71 4.71 -1.02
N SER A 173 9.48 4.40 -0.61
CA SER A 173 9.12 3.07 -0.08
C SER A 173 9.25 1.97 -1.14
N CYS A 174 8.86 2.24 -2.39
CA CYS A 174 9.08 1.33 -3.51
C CYS A 174 10.57 1.09 -3.75
N ALA A 175 11.36 2.17 -3.81
CA ALA A 175 12.79 2.13 -4.08
C ALA A 175 13.60 1.32 -3.05
N LEU A 176 13.09 1.09 -1.85
CA LEU A 176 13.73 0.22 -0.84
C LEU A 176 14.05 -1.18 -1.39
N THR A 177 13.25 -1.66 -2.33
CA THR A 177 13.37 -3.02 -2.88
C THR A 177 13.29 -3.09 -4.41
N HIS A 178 12.66 -2.12 -5.08
CA HIS A 178 12.42 -2.11 -6.52
C HIS A 178 12.97 -0.82 -7.14
N GLY A 179 14.03 -0.93 -7.91
CA GLY A 179 14.79 0.23 -8.41
C GLY A 179 14.37 0.71 -9.82
N HIS A 180 13.43 0.04 -10.50
CA HIS A 180 13.05 0.43 -11.84
C HIS A 180 12.15 1.69 -11.84
N PRO A 181 12.39 2.69 -12.72
CA PRO A 181 11.61 3.93 -12.76
C PRO A 181 10.09 3.73 -12.86
N LEU A 182 9.61 2.79 -13.67
CA LEU A 182 8.18 2.51 -13.81
C LEU A 182 7.55 2.06 -12.47
N ALA A 183 8.24 1.23 -11.67
CA ALA A 183 7.74 0.84 -10.35
C ALA A 183 7.67 2.03 -9.39
N ILE A 184 8.73 2.85 -9.38
CA ILE A 184 8.83 4.05 -8.52
C ILE A 184 7.75 5.07 -8.88
N LEU A 185 7.55 5.34 -10.18
CA LEU A 185 6.51 6.26 -10.68
C LEU A 185 5.09 5.72 -10.42
N SER A 186 4.89 4.40 -10.53
CA SER A 186 3.61 3.74 -10.21
C SER A 186 3.28 3.89 -8.72
N ALA A 187 4.25 3.67 -7.84
CA ALA A 187 4.09 3.88 -6.39
C ALA A 187 3.77 5.35 -6.05
N TYR A 188 4.47 6.30 -6.69
CA TYR A 188 4.21 7.73 -6.56
C TYR A 188 2.76 8.07 -6.89
N ALA A 189 2.29 7.61 -8.05
CA ALA A 189 0.93 7.86 -8.52
C ALA A 189 -0.11 7.18 -7.63
N LEU A 190 0.10 5.91 -7.25
CA LEU A 190 -0.80 5.15 -6.39
C LEU A 190 -1.01 5.84 -5.03
N GLY A 191 0.07 6.38 -4.43
CA GLY A 191 -0.04 7.16 -3.21
C GLY A 191 -1.05 8.30 -3.32
N TYR A 192 -1.03 9.05 -4.42
CA TYR A 192 -2.00 10.12 -4.65
C TYR A 192 -3.40 9.60 -4.98
N ILE A 193 -3.52 8.51 -5.73
CA ILE A 193 -4.84 7.92 -6.06
C ILE A 193 -5.59 7.56 -4.78
N ILE A 194 -4.94 6.82 -3.86
CA ILE A 194 -5.54 6.43 -2.58
C ILE A 194 -5.80 7.68 -1.70
N TYR A 195 -4.86 8.62 -1.66
CA TYR A 195 -5.00 9.86 -0.88
C TYR A 195 -6.25 10.64 -1.29
N TYR A 196 -6.48 10.83 -2.58
CA TYR A 196 -7.61 11.59 -3.06
C TYR A 196 -8.93 10.81 -3.02
N ALA A 197 -8.91 9.48 -3.14
CA ALA A 197 -10.06 8.62 -2.85
C ALA A 197 -10.50 8.77 -1.39
N LEU A 198 -9.55 8.76 -0.44
CA LEU A 198 -9.78 9.03 0.98
C LEU A 198 -10.38 10.43 1.20
N ASP A 199 -9.89 11.46 0.48
CA ASP A 199 -10.37 12.85 0.58
C ASP A 199 -11.75 13.07 -0.07
N GLY A 200 -12.31 12.03 -0.74
CA GLY A 200 -13.67 12.02 -1.29
C GLY A 200 -13.80 12.48 -2.74
N LYS A 201 -12.69 12.55 -3.47
CA LYS A 201 -12.74 12.74 -4.93
C LYS A 201 -13.24 11.49 -5.62
N SER A 202 -13.77 11.62 -6.82
CA SER A 202 -13.98 10.44 -7.68
C SER A 202 -12.64 9.79 -7.99
N ILE A 203 -12.65 8.48 -8.24
CA ILE A 203 -11.40 7.76 -8.52
C ILE A 203 -10.79 8.28 -9.83
N GLU A 204 -11.62 8.60 -10.83
CA GLU A 204 -11.15 9.21 -12.08
C GLU A 204 -10.42 10.54 -11.82
N GLU A 205 -10.99 11.45 -11.01
CA GLU A 205 -10.32 12.70 -10.65
C GLU A 205 -9.01 12.45 -9.91
N ALA A 206 -8.98 11.48 -8.99
CA ALA A 206 -7.78 11.11 -8.26
C ALA A 206 -6.67 10.63 -9.20
N VAL A 207 -7.00 9.79 -10.19
CA VAL A 207 -6.08 9.30 -11.23
C VAL A 207 -5.53 10.46 -12.07
N GLN A 208 -6.39 11.37 -12.54
CA GLN A 208 -5.94 12.51 -13.37
C GLN A 208 -5.00 13.44 -12.58
N ILE A 209 -5.30 13.70 -11.31
CA ILE A 209 -4.41 14.48 -10.44
C ILE A 209 -3.06 13.75 -10.23
N ALA A 210 -3.11 12.44 -9.98
CA ALA A 210 -1.90 11.64 -9.82
C ALA A 210 -1.00 11.66 -11.05
N ILE A 211 -1.57 11.52 -12.25
CA ILE A 211 -0.86 11.64 -13.54
C ILE A 211 -0.23 13.03 -13.67
N GLN A 212 -0.97 14.10 -13.38
CA GLN A 212 -0.45 15.46 -13.46
C GLN A 212 0.72 15.67 -12.48
N LYS A 213 0.58 15.22 -11.23
CA LYS A 213 1.63 15.33 -10.22
C LYS A 213 2.87 14.52 -10.61
N MET A 214 2.70 13.31 -11.10
CA MET A 214 3.78 12.43 -11.58
C MET A 214 4.56 13.06 -12.73
N ASN A 215 3.85 13.60 -13.73
CA ASN A 215 4.50 14.23 -14.89
C ASN A 215 5.30 15.49 -14.52
N ASN A 216 4.88 16.21 -13.46
CA ASN A 216 5.56 17.39 -12.96
C ASN A 216 6.55 17.09 -11.83
N TRP A 217 6.70 15.82 -11.44
CA TRP A 217 7.57 15.47 -10.33
C TRP A 217 9.04 15.51 -10.73
N THR A 218 9.78 16.29 -9.96
CA THR A 218 11.24 16.32 -9.94
C THR A 218 11.68 16.13 -8.50
N THR A 219 12.74 15.38 -8.28
CA THR A 219 13.29 15.24 -6.92
C THR A 219 13.95 16.57 -6.52
N GLU A 220 13.48 17.14 -5.41
CA GLU A 220 14.16 18.32 -4.86
C GLU A 220 15.47 17.90 -4.17
N LYS A 221 16.44 18.82 -4.19
CA LYS A 221 17.70 18.69 -3.44
C LYS A 221 17.41 18.53 -1.97
N VAL A 222 17.59 17.34 -1.42
CA VAL A 222 17.37 17.13 0.03
C VAL A 222 18.61 17.49 0.83
N TYR A 223 19.83 17.35 0.31
CA TYR A 223 21.10 17.79 0.92
C TYR A 223 22.23 17.89 -0.11
N GLY A 224 22.80 19.08 -0.30
CA GLY A 224 24.07 19.30 -1.00
C GLY A 224 23.96 19.77 -2.45
N ASP A 225 25.11 20.06 -3.08
CA ASP A 225 25.28 20.72 -4.40
C ASP A 225 24.99 19.85 -5.64
N GLN A 226 24.21 18.78 -5.51
CA GLN A 226 23.83 17.96 -6.66
C GLN A 226 22.55 18.52 -7.32
N ASP A 227 22.52 18.51 -8.65
CA ASP A 227 21.33 18.92 -9.38
C ASP A 227 20.14 17.99 -9.09
N PRO A 228 18.89 18.52 -9.12
CA PRO A 228 17.70 17.69 -9.07
C PRO A 228 17.81 16.62 -10.16
N PHE A 229 17.62 15.36 -9.80
CA PHE A 229 17.58 14.30 -10.80
C PHE A 229 16.12 13.93 -11.08
N GLU A 230 15.84 13.57 -12.31
CA GLU A 230 14.54 13.09 -12.72
C GLU A 230 14.47 11.57 -12.52
N ILE A 231 13.38 11.09 -11.93
CA ILE A 231 13.08 9.67 -11.88
C ILE A 231 12.32 9.29 -13.12
N GLY A 232 12.95 8.42 -13.92
CA GLY A 232 12.46 8.10 -15.24
C GLY A 232 12.67 9.26 -16.23
N CYS A 233 12.85 8.91 -17.46
CA CYS A 233 12.86 9.90 -18.52
C CYS A 233 11.43 10.17 -19.00
N ASP A 234 11.27 11.14 -19.89
CA ASP A 234 9.97 11.48 -20.48
C ASP A 234 9.25 10.27 -21.10
N SER A 235 9.99 9.25 -21.55
CA SER A 235 9.41 8.03 -22.12
C SER A 235 8.69 7.17 -21.09
N GLU A 236 9.25 6.94 -19.90
CA GLU A 236 8.58 6.16 -18.85
C GLU A 236 7.37 6.90 -18.30
N LYS A 237 7.46 8.22 -18.10
CA LYS A 237 6.31 9.04 -17.69
C LYS A 237 5.20 9.01 -18.75
N ALA A 238 5.55 9.08 -20.04
CA ALA A 238 4.60 9.00 -21.15
C ALA A 238 3.97 7.61 -21.26
N GLU A 239 4.76 6.53 -21.10
CA GLU A 239 4.29 5.15 -21.07
C GLU A 239 3.25 4.95 -19.97
N LEU A 240 3.56 5.32 -18.75
CA LEU A 240 2.68 5.18 -17.59
C LEU A 240 1.42 6.05 -17.75
N THR A 241 1.56 7.29 -18.22
CA THR A 241 0.41 8.17 -18.52
C THR A 241 -0.52 7.53 -19.55
N LYS A 242 0.02 6.92 -20.61
CA LYS A 242 -0.77 6.23 -21.63
C LYS A 242 -1.49 5.03 -21.06
N LEU A 243 -0.81 4.21 -20.26
CA LEU A 243 -1.38 3.02 -19.63
C LEU A 243 -2.53 3.37 -18.68
N PHE A 244 -2.33 4.34 -17.78
CA PHE A 244 -3.36 4.77 -16.84
C PHE A 244 -4.57 5.43 -17.53
N ASN A 245 -4.34 6.25 -18.57
CA ASN A 245 -5.44 6.81 -19.37
C ASN A 245 -6.18 5.70 -20.15
N ASN A 246 -5.49 4.64 -20.58
CA ASN A 246 -6.15 3.47 -21.20
C ASN A 246 -7.05 2.76 -20.19
N ALA A 247 -6.60 2.56 -18.95
CA ALA A 247 -7.41 1.98 -17.88
C ALA A 247 -8.68 2.81 -17.60
N VAL A 248 -8.54 4.14 -17.52
CA VAL A 248 -9.70 5.05 -17.39
C VAL A 248 -10.67 4.92 -18.58
N ARG A 249 -10.16 4.87 -19.81
CA ARG A 249 -10.97 4.72 -21.03
C ARG A 249 -11.73 3.39 -21.05
N LEU A 250 -11.05 2.30 -20.72
CA LEU A 250 -11.63 0.96 -20.68
C LEU A 250 -12.74 0.88 -19.62
N ALA A 251 -12.51 1.43 -18.42
CA ALA A 251 -13.50 1.45 -17.34
C ALA A 251 -14.81 2.17 -17.70
N LYS A 252 -14.78 3.05 -18.70
CA LYS A 252 -15.94 3.82 -19.19
C LYS A 252 -16.53 3.26 -20.47
N SER A 253 -16.02 2.16 -20.97
CA SER A 253 -16.50 1.48 -22.18
C SER A 253 -17.36 0.27 -21.84
N ASP A 254 -18.04 -0.28 -22.84
CA ASP A 254 -18.83 -1.50 -22.72
C ASP A 254 -18.00 -2.78 -22.89
N VAL A 255 -16.67 -2.68 -22.80
CA VAL A 255 -15.76 -3.83 -22.89
C VAL A 255 -15.94 -4.71 -21.65
N GLU A 256 -15.99 -6.03 -21.86
CA GLU A 256 -16.01 -7.02 -20.78
C GLU A 256 -14.73 -6.96 -19.94
N ASP A 257 -14.82 -7.27 -18.63
CA ASP A 257 -13.70 -7.16 -17.69
C ASP A 257 -12.49 -7.95 -18.18
N GLN A 258 -12.64 -9.19 -18.57
CA GLN A 258 -11.56 -10.06 -19.01
C GLN A 258 -10.78 -9.47 -20.21
N GLU A 259 -11.49 -8.94 -21.19
CA GLU A 259 -10.88 -8.29 -22.35
C GLU A 259 -10.15 -6.99 -21.95
N ALA A 260 -10.74 -6.22 -21.03
CA ALA A 260 -10.12 -4.99 -20.53
C ALA A 260 -8.85 -5.31 -19.74
N LEU A 261 -8.89 -6.28 -18.84
CA LEU A 261 -7.74 -6.73 -18.05
C LEU A 261 -6.62 -7.27 -18.94
N TYR A 262 -6.96 -8.08 -19.93
CA TYR A 262 -5.99 -8.57 -20.92
C TYR A 262 -5.24 -7.44 -21.65
N GLN A 263 -5.92 -6.32 -21.95
CA GLN A 263 -5.28 -5.14 -22.54
C GLN A 263 -4.40 -4.35 -21.57
N LEU A 264 -4.55 -4.51 -20.27
CA LEU A 264 -3.79 -3.80 -19.24
C LEU A 264 -2.58 -4.59 -18.73
N GLY A 265 -2.57 -5.92 -18.93
CA GLY A 265 -1.49 -6.81 -18.54
C GLY A 265 -1.92 -7.90 -17.57
N GLU A 266 -0.94 -8.61 -16.99
CA GLU A 266 -1.16 -9.68 -16.03
C GLU A 266 -0.97 -9.23 -14.56
N GLY A 267 -0.50 -8.00 -14.32
CA GLY A 267 -0.34 -7.48 -12.96
C GLY A 267 0.98 -7.84 -12.25
N TRP A 268 1.85 -8.67 -12.83
CA TRP A 268 3.13 -9.04 -12.22
C TRP A 268 4.10 -7.88 -12.04
N VAL A 269 3.87 -6.79 -12.75
CA VAL A 269 4.69 -5.57 -12.68
C VAL A 269 3.86 -4.39 -12.21
N ALA A 270 4.51 -3.46 -11.52
CA ALA A 270 3.88 -2.37 -10.79
C ALA A 270 2.93 -1.52 -11.64
N GLU A 271 3.33 -1.19 -12.86
CA GLU A 271 2.52 -0.38 -13.77
C GLU A 271 1.22 -1.09 -14.20
N GLU A 272 1.28 -2.41 -14.42
CA GLU A 272 0.11 -3.21 -14.78
C GLU A 272 -0.83 -3.39 -13.59
N SER A 273 -0.28 -3.74 -12.40
CA SER A 273 -1.09 -3.90 -11.18
C SER A 273 -1.87 -2.64 -10.85
N VAL A 274 -1.22 -1.46 -10.95
CA VAL A 274 -1.89 -0.18 -10.71
C VAL A 274 -2.91 0.14 -11.80
N ALA A 275 -2.62 -0.17 -13.07
CA ALA A 275 -3.55 0.06 -14.18
C ALA A 275 -4.82 -0.81 -14.07
N ILE A 276 -4.67 -2.09 -13.71
CA ILE A 276 -5.79 -3.00 -13.44
C ILE A 276 -6.62 -2.48 -12.27
N ALA A 277 -5.96 -2.08 -11.19
CA ALA A 277 -6.65 -1.50 -10.03
C ALA A 277 -7.40 -0.19 -10.36
N ILE A 278 -6.83 0.68 -11.20
CA ILE A 278 -7.50 1.88 -11.71
C ILE A 278 -8.78 1.50 -12.47
N TYR A 279 -8.68 0.55 -13.40
CA TYR A 279 -9.83 0.08 -14.18
C TYR A 279 -10.95 -0.43 -13.29
N CYS A 280 -10.66 -1.42 -12.43
CA CYS A 280 -11.67 -2.02 -11.55
C CYS A 280 -12.26 -0.99 -10.58
N SER A 281 -11.41 -0.13 -10.01
CA SER A 281 -11.84 0.89 -9.06
C SER A 281 -12.72 1.97 -9.69
N ILE A 282 -12.52 2.34 -10.95
CA ILE A 282 -13.39 3.32 -11.64
C ILE A 282 -14.70 2.67 -12.04
N LYS A 283 -14.65 1.49 -12.66
CA LYS A 283 -15.83 0.78 -13.17
C LYS A 283 -16.81 0.45 -12.04
N TYR A 284 -16.29 0.04 -10.89
CA TYR A 284 -17.06 -0.41 -9.72
C TYR A 284 -16.85 0.48 -8.48
N GLN A 285 -16.67 1.79 -8.68
CA GLN A 285 -16.21 2.72 -7.63
C GLN A 285 -17.08 2.80 -6.37
N ASP A 286 -18.36 2.42 -6.46
CA ASP A 286 -19.33 2.47 -5.36
C ASP A 286 -19.80 1.05 -4.95
N ASP A 287 -19.23 0.00 -5.57
CA ASP A 287 -19.51 -1.41 -5.27
C ASP A 287 -18.19 -2.15 -4.96
N PHE A 288 -17.91 -2.27 -3.66
CA PHE A 288 -16.66 -2.88 -3.18
C PHE A 288 -16.52 -4.34 -3.64
N GLU A 289 -17.61 -5.12 -3.55
CA GLU A 289 -17.59 -6.54 -3.87
C GLU A 289 -17.31 -6.77 -5.36
N GLU A 290 -18.01 -6.06 -6.23
CA GLU A 290 -17.81 -6.15 -7.67
C GLU A 290 -16.39 -5.72 -8.08
N ALA A 291 -15.85 -4.68 -7.42
CA ALA A 291 -14.51 -4.20 -7.71
C ALA A 291 -13.42 -5.24 -7.42
N ILE A 292 -13.46 -5.87 -6.24
CA ILE A 292 -12.45 -6.88 -5.86
C ILE A 292 -12.62 -8.19 -6.63
N ILE A 293 -13.86 -8.59 -6.95
CA ILE A 293 -14.12 -9.77 -7.77
C ILE A 293 -13.57 -9.57 -9.19
N ALA A 294 -13.78 -8.39 -9.80
CA ALA A 294 -13.22 -8.10 -11.10
C ALA A 294 -11.69 -8.12 -11.08
N ALA A 295 -11.07 -7.53 -10.04
CA ALA A 295 -9.63 -7.43 -9.92
C ALA A 295 -8.93 -8.76 -9.59
N ALA A 296 -9.61 -9.69 -8.92
CA ALA A 296 -9.04 -10.99 -8.56
C ALA A 296 -9.14 -12.03 -9.70
N ASN A 297 -10.18 -11.97 -10.56
CA ASN A 297 -10.49 -13.06 -11.49
C ASN A 297 -9.86 -12.85 -12.88
N HIS A 298 -8.53 -12.94 -12.94
CA HIS A 298 -7.75 -12.95 -14.18
C HIS A 298 -6.52 -13.85 -14.04
N ASP A 299 -5.92 -14.21 -15.17
CA ASP A 299 -4.69 -15.00 -15.21
C ASP A 299 -3.49 -14.06 -14.93
N GLY A 300 -3.02 -14.02 -13.70
CA GLY A 300 -1.91 -13.13 -13.32
C GLY A 300 -1.80 -12.93 -11.82
N ASP A 301 -1.23 -11.80 -11.43
CA ASP A 301 -1.00 -11.37 -10.05
C ASP A 301 -2.32 -10.88 -9.42
N SER A 302 -3.20 -11.83 -9.12
CA SER A 302 -4.57 -11.57 -8.70
C SER A 302 -4.68 -11.03 -7.28
N ASP A 303 -3.77 -11.38 -6.38
CA ASP A 303 -3.75 -10.86 -5.01
C ASP A 303 -3.30 -9.39 -4.97
N SER A 304 -2.19 -9.03 -5.63
CA SER A 304 -1.75 -7.63 -5.69
C SER A 304 -2.76 -6.72 -6.39
N THR A 305 -3.34 -7.15 -7.51
CA THR A 305 -4.33 -6.33 -8.23
C THR A 305 -5.59 -6.12 -7.42
N ALA A 306 -6.07 -7.17 -6.74
CA ALA A 306 -7.25 -7.07 -5.88
C ALA A 306 -6.96 -6.34 -4.55
N ALA A 307 -5.75 -6.50 -3.97
CA ALA A 307 -5.33 -5.74 -2.80
C ALA A 307 -5.31 -4.23 -3.07
N ILE A 308 -4.68 -3.80 -4.16
CA ILE A 308 -4.62 -2.38 -4.55
C ILE A 308 -6.03 -1.84 -4.84
N THR A 309 -6.87 -2.61 -5.56
CA THR A 309 -8.27 -2.26 -5.82
C THR A 309 -9.05 -2.11 -4.51
N GLY A 310 -8.91 -3.06 -3.60
CA GLY A 310 -9.53 -3.04 -2.28
C GLY A 310 -9.09 -1.84 -1.43
N ASN A 311 -7.81 -1.44 -1.51
CA ASN A 311 -7.32 -0.23 -0.85
C ASN A 311 -7.98 1.04 -1.42
N ILE A 312 -8.08 1.17 -2.74
CA ILE A 312 -8.63 2.36 -3.41
C ILE A 312 -10.15 2.46 -3.15
N VAL A 313 -10.90 1.40 -3.46
CA VAL A 313 -12.36 1.41 -3.31
C VAL A 313 -12.75 1.43 -1.84
N GLY A 314 -12.04 0.71 -0.97
CA GLY A 314 -12.25 0.75 0.47
C GLY A 314 -12.06 2.15 1.07
N ALA A 315 -11.06 2.91 0.60
CA ALA A 315 -10.87 4.32 0.99
C ALA A 315 -12.05 5.22 0.56
N ARG A 316 -12.70 4.89 -0.56
CA ARG A 316 -13.84 5.63 -1.07
C ARG A 316 -15.14 5.29 -0.34
N VAL A 317 -15.49 4.00 -0.27
CA VAL A 317 -16.79 3.55 0.26
C VAL A 317 -16.81 3.51 1.80
N GLY A 318 -15.67 3.29 2.45
CA GLY A 318 -15.53 3.14 3.90
C GLY A 318 -15.86 1.71 4.37
N TYR A 319 -15.41 1.39 5.59
CA TYR A 319 -15.58 0.09 6.23
C TYR A 319 -17.03 -0.37 6.34
N LYS A 320 -17.95 0.56 6.60
CA LYS A 320 -19.38 0.27 6.77
C LYS A 320 -20.02 -0.32 5.53
N ASN A 321 -19.51 0.03 4.35
CA ASN A 321 -20.05 -0.41 3.06
C ASN A 321 -19.33 -1.63 2.48
N ILE A 322 -18.35 -2.19 3.19
CA ILE A 322 -17.80 -3.51 2.87
C ILE A 322 -18.79 -4.57 3.33
N PRO A 323 -19.14 -5.59 2.51
CA PRO A 323 -20.06 -6.65 2.91
C PRO A 323 -19.60 -7.41 4.17
N ASP A 324 -20.56 -7.74 5.06
CA ASP A 324 -20.27 -8.38 6.34
C ASP A 324 -19.56 -9.72 6.16
N TYR A 325 -19.91 -10.48 5.13
CA TYR A 325 -19.26 -11.74 4.84
C TYR A 325 -17.72 -11.62 4.84
N TYR A 326 -17.17 -10.67 4.11
CA TYR A 326 -15.70 -10.50 4.05
C TYR A 326 -15.13 -10.00 5.36
N LYS A 327 -15.80 -9.03 5.99
CA LYS A 327 -15.36 -8.47 7.29
C LYS A 327 -15.30 -9.51 8.40
N ASP A 328 -16.18 -10.50 8.35
CA ASP A 328 -16.30 -11.51 9.42
C ASP A 328 -15.43 -12.74 9.18
N ASN A 329 -14.91 -12.90 7.95
CA ASN A 329 -14.16 -14.07 7.53
C ASN A 329 -12.73 -13.76 7.03
N ILE A 330 -12.14 -12.64 7.39
CA ILE A 330 -10.74 -12.31 7.09
C ILE A 330 -9.83 -12.53 8.30
N GLU A 331 -8.70 -13.18 8.12
CA GLU A 331 -7.71 -13.36 9.18
C GLU A 331 -7.12 -12.01 9.62
N LEU A 332 -6.62 -11.95 10.85
CA LEU A 332 -6.00 -10.75 11.43
C LEU A 332 -6.88 -9.48 11.42
N LYS A 333 -8.21 -9.62 11.25
CA LYS A 333 -9.16 -8.49 11.23
C LYS A 333 -8.90 -7.49 12.34
N ASP A 334 -8.76 -7.95 13.58
CA ASP A 334 -8.60 -7.07 14.73
C ASP A 334 -7.29 -6.29 14.68
N ILE A 335 -6.21 -6.91 14.23
CA ILE A 335 -4.91 -6.27 14.07
C ILE A 335 -4.94 -5.22 12.96
N ILE A 336 -5.57 -5.55 11.82
CA ILE A 336 -5.75 -4.63 10.69
C ILE A 336 -6.55 -3.40 11.14
N LEU A 337 -7.65 -3.61 11.86
CA LEU A 337 -8.51 -2.52 12.34
C LEU A 337 -7.83 -1.70 13.44
N GLU A 338 -7.03 -2.32 14.31
CA GLU A 338 -6.25 -1.63 15.34
C GLU A 338 -5.23 -0.68 14.71
N LEU A 339 -4.45 -1.14 13.73
CA LEU A 339 -3.51 -0.29 13.00
C LEU A 339 -4.21 0.81 12.19
N ALA A 340 -5.33 0.49 11.55
CA ALA A 340 -6.15 1.47 10.84
C ALA A 340 -6.65 2.58 11.77
N ASP A 341 -7.08 2.23 12.97
CA ASP A 341 -7.52 3.17 13.99
C ASP A 341 -6.38 4.07 14.46
N ASP A 342 -5.23 3.50 14.74
CA ASP A 342 -4.04 4.22 15.20
C ASP A 342 -3.53 5.21 14.13
N MET A 343 -3.68 4.87 12.85
CA MET A 343 -3.36 5.75 11.73
C MET A 343 -4.41 6.85 11.53
N ALA A 344 -5.69 6.54 11.75
CA ALA A 344 -6.79 7.48 11.52
C ALA A 344 -6.94 8.51 12.65
N LYS A 345 -6.65 8.10 13.88
CA LYS A 345 -6.77 8.91 15.09
C LYS A 345 -5.50 9.71 15.35
N ASN A 346 -5.63 10.80 16.09
CA ASN A 346 -4.46 11.47 16.64
C ASN A 346 -3.83 10.59 17.74
N MET A 347 -2.50 10.57 17.78
CA MET A 347 -1.76 9.92 18.87
C MET A 347 -2.30 10.37 20.23
N PRO A 348 -2.70 9.45 21.12
CA PRO A 348 -3.24 9.80 22.41
C PRO A 348 -2.15 10.42 23.31
N LEU A 349 -2.35 11.66 23.72
CA LEU A 349 -1.40 12.41 24.53
C LEU A 349 -1.92 12.60 25.94
N LYS A 350 -1.04 12.44 26.94
CA LYS A 350 -1.30 12.80 28.33
C LYS A 350 -0.45 13.98 28.75
N LYS A 351 -1.00 14.85 29.63
CA LYS A 351 -0.32 16.00 30.20
C LYS A 351 0.72 15.52 31.22
N ILE A 352 1.96 15.97 31.07
CA ILE A 352 3.02 15.77 32.07
C ILE A 352 3.04 16.95 33.03
N ASP A 353 3.05 18.17 32.47
CA ASP A 353 2.96 19.42 33.17
C ASP A 353 2.24 20.47 32.30
N ASP A 354 2.24 21.73 32.70
CA ASP A 354 1.49 22.80 32.00
C ASP A 354 1.98 23.09 30.58
N ARG A 355 3.15 22.60 30.19
CA ARG A 355 3.77 22.91 28.89
C ARG A 355 4.09 21.66 28.06
N HIS A 356 4.05 20.47 28.66
CA HIS A 356 4.51 19.26 28.01
C HIS A 356 3.42 18.20 27.94
N LEU A 357 3.25 17.66 26.75
CA LEU A 357 2.41 16.50 26.44
C LEU A 357 3.31 15.35 26.00
N LYS A 358 2.99 14.14 26.41
CA LYS A 358 3.62 12.92 25.88
C LYS A 358 2.57 11.89 25.49
N PRO A 359 2.88 10.93 24.61
CA PRO A 359 1.99 9.80 24.35
C PRO A 359 1.65 9.03 25.63
N THR A 360 0.48 8.39 25.66
CA THR A 360 0.09 7.53 26.78
C THR A 360 1.07 6.36 26.92
N ASP A 361 1.14 5.76 28.13
CA ASP A 361 2.08 4.64 28.36
C ASP A 361 1.70 3.41 27.53
N GLU A 362 0.41 3.17 27.31
CA GLU A 362 -0.09 2.12 26.42
C GLU A 362 0.44 2.30 24.99
N TRP A 363 0.33 3.51 24.44
CA TRP A 363 0.87 3.84 23.12
C TRP A 363 2.39 3.68 23.05
N LEU A 364 3.11 4.11 24.10
CA LEU A 364 4.57 3.99 24.16
C LEU A 364 5.03 2.54 24.24
N ASN A 365 4.31 1.70 25.02
CA ASN A 365 4.60 0.28 25.09
C ASN A 365 4.38 -0.42 23.74
N LYS A 366 3.40 0.04 22.96
CA LYS A 366 3.08 -0.50 21.65
C LYS A 366 4.08 -0.07 20.57
N TYR A 367 4.50 1.20 20.55
CA TYR A 367 5.27 1.76 19.44
C TYR A 367 6.69 2.21 19.79
N LEU A 368 7.17 2.05 20.99
CA LEU A 368 8.52 2.52 21.36
C LEU A 368 9.30 1.58 22.26
N TYR A 369 8.65 0.83 23.12
CA TYR A 369 9.28 -0.05 24.12
C TYR A 369 9.03 -1.53 23.78
N LEU A 370 9.33 -1.91 22.54
CA LEU A 370 9.15 -3.26 21.98
C LEU A 370 10.07 -4.28 22.67
#